data_0645c6a19fbd368e75b2c97a4a86240e
#
_entry.id   0645c6a19fbd368e75b2c97a4a86240e
#
_cell.length_a   1.000
_cell.length_b   1.000
_cell.length_c   1.000
_cell.angle_alpha   90.00
_cell.angle_beta   90.00
_cell.angle_gamma   90.00
#
_symmetry.space_group_name_H-M   'P 1'
#
loop_
_entity.id
_entity.type
_entity.pdbx_description
1 polymer ?
#
loop_
_entity_poly.entity_id
_entity_poly.type
_entity_poly.pdbx_seq_one_letter_code
_entity_poly.pdbx_strand_id
1 'polypeptide(L)' 'MLVKFEIYFDGEFWCARGLDADIFTQGETLDELMSNLREAAELHFEETLNRGQSLHLLILSEMEVSHVPAFAAG' A
#
# COMPACT_ATOMS: atom_id res chain seq x y z
N MET A 1 7.27 10.72 -11.85
CA MET A 1 7.07 9.28 -12.05
C MET A 1 5.93 8.81 -11.14
N LEU A 2 5.02 8.04 -11.68
CA LEU A 2 3.88 7.49 -10.95
C LEU A 2 4.06 5.97 -10.78
N VAL A 3 3.98 5.50 -9.54
CA VAL A 3 4.07 4.07 -9.23
C VAL A 3 2.82 3.66 -8.46
N LYS A 4 2.23 2.53 -8.83
CA LYS A 4 0.97 2.07 -8.26
C LYS A 4 1.22 0.94 -7.27
N PHE A 5 0.55 1.03 -6.13
CA PHE A 5 0.59 0.01 -5.08
C PHE A 5 -0.81 -0.37 -4.66
N GLU A 6 -0.98 -1.63 -4.32
CA GLU A 6 -2.17 -2.13 -3.67
C GLU A 6 -1.86 -2.36 -2.20
N ILE A 7 -2.72 -1.86 -1.31
CA ILE A 7 -2.61 -2.15 0.12
C ILE A 7 -3.75 -3.06 0.55
N TYR A 8 -3.44 -3.99 1.45
CA TYR A 8 -4.41 -4.96 1.95
C TYR A 8 -3.98 -5.46 3.32
N PHE A 9 -4.95 -5.98 4.08
CA PHE A 9 -4.68 -6.64 5.34
C PHE A 9 -4.70 -8.15 5.12
N ASP A 10 -3.61 -8.84 5.49
CA ASP A 10 -3.48 -10.27 5.25
C ASP A 10 -4.00 -11.16 6.38
N GLY A 11 -4.58 -10.55 7.43
CA GLY A 11 -5.04 -11.22 8.64
C GLY A 11 -4.11 -11.00 9.81
N GLU A 12 -2.90 -10.53 9.59
CA GLU A 12 -1.89 -10.27 10.60
C GLU A 12 -1.23 -8.90 10.40
N PHE A 13 -0.83 -8.59 9.16
CA PHE A 13 -0.15 -7.35 8.81
C PHE A 13 -0.88 -6.59 7.73
N TRP A 14 -0.68 -5.28 7.75
CA TRP A 14 -1.00 -4.44 6.61
C TRP A 14 0.13 -4.56 5.60
N CYS A 15 -0.23 -4.85 4.35
CA CYS A 15 0.72 -5.12 3.29
C CYS A 15 0.56 -4.13 2.15
N ALA A 16 1.67 -3.82 1.49
CA ALA A 16 1.68 -3.04 0.25
C ALA A 16 2.52 -3.77 -0.77
N ARG A 17 1.96 -3.95 -1.98
CA ARG A 17 2.70 -4.54 -3.09
C ARG A 17 2.64 -3.64 -4.31
N GLY A 18 3.74 -3.54 -5.03
CA GLY A 18 3.79 -2.83 -6.29
C GLY A 18 3.02 -3.57 -7.37
N LEU A 19 2.26 -2.82 -8.18
CA LEU A 19 1.54 -3.37 -9.32
C LEU A 19 2.38 -3.30 -10.59
N ASP A 20 3.27 -2.32 -10.66
CA ASP A 20 4.16 -2.08 -11.79
C ASP A 20 5.64 -1.99 -11.37
N ALA A 21 5.95 -2.38 -10.15
CA ALA A 21 7.31 -2.45 -9.63
C ALA A 21 7.39 -3.61 -8.63
N ASP A 22 8.56 -4.24 -8.56
CA ASP A 22 8.80 -5.37 -7.66
C ASP A 22 9.18 -4.86 -6.27
N ILE A 23 8.18 -4.36 -5.55
CA ILE A 23 8.31 -3.83 -4.20
C ILE A 23 7.23 -4.45 -3.34
N PHE A 24 7.63 -4.94 -2.17
CA PHE A 24 6.71 -5.42 -1.14
C PHE A 24 7.17 -4.90 0.21
N THR A 25 6.22 -4.45 1.02
CA THR A 25 6.47 -4.07 2.41
C THR A 25 5.24 -4.32 3.26
N GLN A 26 5.42 -4.31 4.57
CA GLN A 26 4.34 -4.55 5.51
C GLN A 26 4.52 -3.72 6.77
N GLY A 27 3.47 -3.64 7.59
CA GLY A 27 3.47 -2.96 8.86
C GLY A 27 2.35 -3.47 9.76
N GLU A 28 2.49 -3.29 11.05
CA GLU A 28 1.47 -3.71 12.02
C GLU A 28 0.25 -2.78 11.99
N THR A 29 0.45 -1.53 11.59
CA THR A 29 -0.60 -0.52 11.42
C THR A 29 -0.51 0.10 10.05
N LEU A 30 -1.57 0.79 9.63
CA LEU A 30 -1.55 1.54 8.37
C LEU A 30 -0.48 2.64 8.37
N ASP A 31 -0.31 3.34 9.49
CA ASP A 31 0.70 4.38 9.60
C ASP A 31 2.11 3.81 9.45
N GLU A 32 2.38 2.68 10.08
CA GLU A 32 3.65 1.99 9.93
C GLU A 32 3.85 1.51 8.50
N LEU A 33 2.81 0.93 7.89
CA LEU A 33 2.88 0.51 6.50
C LEU A 33 3.23 1.67 5.58
N MET A 34 2.58 2.82 5.74
CA MET A 34 2.83 3.99 4.89
C MET A 34 4.25 4.51 5.06
N SER A 35 4.78 4.51 6.27
CA SER A 35 6.17 4.88 6.54
C SER A 35 7.14 3.91 5.88
N ASN A 36 6.89 2.62 6.03
CA ASN A 36 7.72 1.57 5.44
C ASN A 36 7.65 1.58 3.91
N LEU A 37 6.48 1.84 3.35
CA LEU A 37 6.31 1.97 1.90
C LEU A 37 7.11 3.13 1.34
N ARG A 38 7.09 4.27 2.03
CA ARG A 38 7.89 5.43 1.64
C ARG A 38 9.36 5.09 1.60
N GLU A 39 9.89 4.46 2.64
CA GLU A 39 11.30 4.07 2.70
C GLU A 39 11.66 3.09 1.59
N ALA A 40 10.81 2.07 1.36
CA ALA A 40 11.03 1.08 0.31
C ALA A 40 11.06 1.74 -1.07
N ALA A 41 10.15 2.66 -1.32
CA ALA A 41 10.10 3.39 -2.59
C ALA A 41 11.32 4.31 -2.77
N GLU A 42 11.74 4.99 -1.72
CA GLU A 42 12.94 5.84 -1.77
C GLU A 42 14.19 5.03 -2.14
N LEU A 43 14.33 3.83 -1.59
CA LEU A 43 15.46 2.95 -1.89
C LEU A 43 15.37 2.39 -3.29
N HIS A 44 14.20 1.91 -3.69
CA HIS A 44 14.02 1.29 -5.00
C HIS A 44 14.20 2.27 -6.16
N PHE A 45 13.76 3.51 -5.97
CA PHE A 45 13.80 4.57 -6.98
C PHE A 45 14.85 5.65 -6.68
N GLU A 46 15.91 5.28 -5.99
CA GLU A 46 16.96 6.23 -5.57
C GLU A 46 17.53 7.02 -6.74
N GLU A 47 17.81 6.36 -7.86
CA GLU A 47 18.35 7.04 -9.04
C GLU A 47 17.38 8.07 -9.61
N THR A 48 16.10 7.73 -9.66
CA THR A 48 15.06 8.65 -10.13
C THR A 48 15.01 9.91 -9.28
N LEU A 49 15.05 9.73 -7.96
CA LEU A 49 15.03 10.84 -7.01
C LEU A 49 16.32 11.67 -7.08
N ASN A 50 17.47 11.01 -7.25
CA ASN A 50 18.76 11.71 -7.37
C ASN A 50 18.86 12.56 -8.64
N ARG A 51 18.06 12.25 -9.66
CA ARG A 51 17.97 13.07 -10.87
C ARG A 51 17.06 14.29 -10.70
N GLY A 52 16.52 14.50 -9.50
CA GLY A 52 15.61 15.61 -9.22
C GLY A 52 14.17 15.35 -9.63
N GLN A 53 13.82 14.13 -10.02
CA GLN A 53 12.44 13.77 -10.39
C GLN A 53 11.63 13.49 -9.13
N SER A 54 10.35 13.86 -9.16
CA SER A 54 9.41 13.52 -8.10
C SER A 54 8.85 12.12 -8.28
N LEU A 55 8.59 11.47 -7.17
CA LEU A 55 7.98 10.15 -7.13
C LEU A 55 6.58 10.29 -6.53
N HIS A 56 5.57 9.84 -7.27
CA HIS A 56 4.19 9.83 -6.82
C HIS A 56 3.74 8.39 -6.65
N LEU A 57 3.25 8.06 -5.47
CA LEU A 57 2.72 6.74 -5.17
C LEU A 57 1.20 6.80 -5.18
N LEU A 58 0.59 6.06 -6.09
CA LEU A 58 -0.85 5.89 -6.13
C LEU A 58 -1.20 4.65 -5.32
N ILE A 59 -1.95 4.85 -4.26
CA ILE A 59 -2.31 3.79 -3.32
C ILE A 59 -3.73 3.34 -3.59
N LEU A 60 -3.90 2.06 -3.91
CA LEU A 60 -5.19 1.46 -4.17
C LEU A 60 -5.56 0.54 -3.00
N SER A 61 -6.78 0.68 -2.52
CA SER A 61 -7.30 -0.14 -1.44
C SER A 61 -8.71 -0.58 -1.79
N GLU A 62 -9.02 -1.83 -1.49
CA GLU A 62 -10.35 -2.39 -1.69
C GLU A 62 -11.04 -2.58 -0.35
N MET A 63 -12.32 -2.22 -0.30
CA MET A 63 -13.13 -2.43 0.89
C MET A 63 -14.37 -3.24 0.49
N GLU A 64 -14.58 -4.35 1.17
CA GLU A 64 -15.83 -5.11 1.02
C GLU A 64 -16.86 -4.56 2.00
N VAL A 65 -18.05 -4.26 1.49
CA VAL A 65 -19.18 -3.86 2.31
C VAL A 65 -20.32 -4.83 2.03
N SER A 66 -20.76 -5.52 3.07
CA SER A 66 -21.85 -6.50 2.99
C SER A 66 -23.04 -6.03 3.80
N HIS A 67 -24.25 -6.30 3.28
CA HIS A 67 -25.47 -6.06 4.02
C HIS A 67 -25.93 -7.35 4.70
N VAL A 68 -26.04 -7.30 6.02
CA VAL A 68 -26.59 -8.42 6.79
C VAL A 68 -28.04 -8.06 7.18
N PRO A 69 -29.05 -8.84 6.71
CA PRO A 69 -30.43 -8.58 7.10
C PRO A 69 -30.61 -8.68 8.61
N ALA A 70 -31.44 -7.80 9.18
CA ALA A 70 -31.65 -7.74 10.63
C ALA A 70 -32.08 -9.07 11.25
N PHE A 71 -32.91 -9.84 10.54
CA PHE A 71 -33.35 -11.15 11.02
C PHE A 71 -32.22 -12.19 11.06
N ALA A 72 -31.17 -12.00 10.25
CA ALA A 72 -30.03 -12.90 10.21
C ALA A 72 -28.96 -12.47 11.23
N ALA A 73 -28.98 -11.22 11.65
CA ALA A 73 -28.02 -10.66 12.60
C ALA A 73 -28.42 -10.87 14.07
N GLY A 74 -29.65 -11.29 14.29
CA GLY A 74 -30.24 -11.44 15.64
C GLY A 74 -29.74 -12.62 16.45
#